data_563a80a8ff2ead22755ad02c34aeb2a9
#
_entry.id   563a80a8ff2ead22755ad02c34aeb2a9
#
_cell.length_a   1.000
_cell.length_b   1.000
_cell.length_c   1.000
_cell.angle_alpha   90.00
_cell.angle_beta   90.00
_cell.angle_gamma   90.00
#
_symmetry.space_group_name_H-M   'P 1'
#
loop_
_entity.id
_entity.type
_entity.pdbx_description
1 polymer ?
#
loop_
_entity_poly.entity_id
_entity_poly.type
_entity_poly.pdbx_seq_one_letter_code
_entity_poly.pdbx_strand_id
1 'polypeptide(L)'
;MLRLRRLVVLVLFVFCVTTAFLFWVLAHPAADGRRALSPPPRAETEFEMLSSSMTTAVNVTRNPDADWVIRAAAQTGIPKRALRAYVAAAETVNATAPACGIGWNTLAAVGFVETAHGTYGGGSLTAAGEMSRPVVGPALNGAGFAVIADTDAGSLDGDTRWDRAVGPMQFIPSTWQLVGRDGNGDGTADPFNIDDAALSAATYLCAHGRDLTTADGWIDAIYAYNQSDAYIQQVREQATAYAAKAGAAG
;
A
#
# COMPACT_ATOMS: atom_id res chain seq x y z
N MET A 1 -6.95 -16.44 40.39
CA MET A 1 -8.00 -16.81 39.43
C MET A 1 -8.26 -15.76 38.34
N LEU A 2 -8.06 -14.46 38.55
CA LEU A 2 -8.32 -13.42 37.57
C LEU A 2 -7.35 -13.41 36.36
N ARG A 3 -6.09 -13.78 36.55
CA ARG A 3 -5.06 -13.80 35.50
C ARG A 3 -5.27 -14.93 34.46
N LEU A 4 -5.80 -16.07 34.89
CA LEU A 4 -6.09 -17.22 34.01
C LEU A 4 -7.28 -16.95 33.10
N ARG A 5 -8.31 -16.22 33.58
CA ARG A 5 -9.47 -15.84 32.76
C ARG A 5 -9.11 -14.86 31.62
N ARG A 6 -8.15 -13.93 31.84
CA ARG A 6 -7.71 -13.01 30.80
C ARG A 6 -6.89 -13.70 29.70
N LEU A 7 -6.10 -14.73 30.06
CA LEU A 7 -5.35 -15.51 29.07
C LEU A 7 -6.26 -16.37 28.20
N VAL A 8 -7.30 -16.98 28.79
CA VAL A 8 -8.27 -17.81 28.05
C VAL A 8 -9.12 -16.97 27.09
N VAL A 9 -9.50 -15.75 27.46
CA VAL A 9 -10.25 -14.83 26.57
C VAL A 9 -9.38 -14.35 25.42
N LEU A 10 -8.07 -14.10 25.66
CA LEU A 10 -7.15 -13.67 24.58
C LEU A 10 -6.90 -14.81 23.58
N VAL A 11 -6.73 -16.03 24.05
CA VAL A 11 -6.53 -17.22 23.19
C VAL A 11 -7.79 -17.54 22.38
N LEU A 12 -8.99 -17.40 22.98
CA LEU A 12 -10.26 -17.61 22.28
C LEU A 12 -10.53 -16.53 21.22
N PHE A 13 -10.09 -15.28 21.44
CA PHE A 13 -10.27 -14.22 20.46
C PHE A 13 -9.36 -14.41 19.24
N VAL A 14 -8.12 -14.83 19.43
CA VAL A 14 -7.18 -15.17 18.34
C VAL A 14 -7.69 -16.38 17.55
N PHE A 15 -8.26 -17.40 18.23
CA PHE A 15 -8.79 -18.59 17.57
C PHE A 15 -10.09 -18.32 16.80
N CYS A 16 -10.93 -17.38 17.26
CA CYS A 16 -12.16 -17.00 16.56
C CYS A 16 -11.89 -16.20 15.27
N VAL A 17 -10.85 -15.35 15.27
CA VAL A 17 -10.49 -14.56 14.07
C VAL A 17 -9.85 -15.46 13.00
N THR A 18 -9.02 -16.43 13.40
CA THR A 18 -8.38 -17.36 12.45
C THR A 18 -9.37 -18.38 11.88
N THR A 19 -10.34 -18.85 12.66
CA THR A 19 -11.37 -19.80 12.17
C THR A 19 -12.43 -19.12 11.31
N ALA A 20 -12.81 -17.87 11.59
CA ALA A 20 -13.71 -17.09 10.74
C ALA A 20 -13.06 -16.78 9.37
N PHE A 21 -11.75 -16.47 9.36
CA PHE A 21 -11.00 -16.26 8.12
C PHE A 21 -10.88 -17.54 7.27
N LEU A 22 -10.60 -18.69 7.91
CA LEU A 22 -10.51 -19.97 7.21
C LEU A 22 -11.89 -20.44 6.66
N PHE A 23 -12.98 -20.18 7.39
CA PHE A 23 -14.34 -20.52 6.95
C PHE A 23 -14.81 -19.62 5.79
N TRP A 24 -14.39 -18.36 5.77
CA TRP A 24 -14.72 -17.43 4.68
C TRP A 24 -14.00 -17.79 3.38
N VAL A 25 -12.72 -18.19 3.45
CA VAL A 25 -11.93 -18.65 2.29
C VAL A 25 -12.48 -19.95 1.70
N LEU A 26 -12.99 -20.87 2.52
CA LEU A 26 -13.55 -22.15 2.06
C LEU A 26 -14.99 -22.06 1.55
N ALA A 27 -15.72 -21.00 1.87
CA ALA A 27 -17.12 -20.82 1.47
C ALA A 27 -17.30 -20.08 0.13
N HIS A 28 -16.22 -19.53 -0.45
CA HIS A 28 -16.30 -18.82 -1.73
C HIS A 28 -15.50 -19.57 -2.80
N PRO A 29 -16.15 -20.43 -3.61
CA PRO A 29 -15.48 -21.02 -4.77
C PRO A 29 -15.06 -19.88 -5.71
N ALA A 30 -13.82 -19.94 -6.19
CA ALA A 30 -13.26 -19.02 -7.16
C ALA A 30 -14.10 -19.09 -8.47
N ALA A 31 -15.16 -18.31 -8.52
CA ALA A 31 -15.83 -18.00 -9.78
C ALA A 31 -15.10 -16.81 -10.38
N ASP A 32 -14.94 -16.84 -11.70
CA ASP A 32 -14.33 -15.86 -12.60
C ASP A 32 -14.84 -14.39 -12.40
N GLY A 33 -14.79 -13.92 -11.15
CA GLY A 33 -15.28 -12.63 -10.71
C GLY A 33 -14.32 -11.46 -11.00
N ARG A 34 -13.12 -11.75 -11.48
CA ARG A 34 -12.10 -10.71 -11.75
C ARG A 34 -12.58 -9.70 -12.79
N ARG A 35 -13.25 -10.18 -13.84
CA ARG A 35 -13.77 -9.32 -14.93
C ARG A 35 -14.97 -8.47 -14.56
N ALA A 36 -15.62 -8.73 -13.43
CA ALA A 36 -16.77 -7.95 -12.96
C ALA A 36 -16.41 -6.78 -12.03
N LEU A 37 -15.12 -6.63 -11.68
CA LEU A 37 -14.67 -5.57 -10.78
C LEU A 37 -14.33 -4.32 -11.59
N SER A 38 -15.00 -3.21 -11.29
CA SER A 38 -14.53 -1.91 -11.73
C SER A 38 -13.38 -1.44 -10.83
N PRO A 39 -12.39 -0.71 -11.37
CA PRO A 39 -11.36 -0.09 -10.55
C PRO A 39 -12.02 0.87 -9.55
N PRO A 40 -11.41 1.12 -8.40
CA PRO A 40 -11.88 2.16 -7.50
C PRO A 40 -11.82 3.50 -8.21
N PRO A 41 -12.75 4.44 -7.93
CA PRO A 41 -12.66 5.78 -8.49
C PRO A 41 -11.31 6.38 -8.06
N ARG A 42 -10.59 6.97 -9.02
CA ARG A 42 -9.36 7.70 -8.72
C ARG A 42 -9.71 8.91 -7.88
N ALA A 43 -9.06 9.06 -6.73
CA ALA A 43 -9.18 10.26 -5.93
C ALA A 43 -8.19 11.31 -6.48
N GLU A 44 -8.72 12.43 -6.92
CA GLU A 44 -7.92 13.56 -7.40
C GLU A 44 -7.43 14.42 -6.22
N THR A 45 -6.27 15.02 -6.38
CA THR A 45 -5.77 16.04 -5.47
C THR A 45 -6.34 17.41 -5.85
N GLU A 46 -6.39 18.35 -4.93
CA GLU A 46 -6.80 19.73 -5.23
C GLU A 46 -5.92 20.34 -6.34
N PHE A 47 -4.66 19.96 -6.41
CA PHE A 47 -3.75 20.38 -7.46
C PHE A 47 -4.15 19.82 -8.84
N GLU A 48 -4.53 18.55 -8.94
CA GLU A 48 -4.99 17.95 -10.20
C GLU A 48 -6.28 18.62 -10.70
N MET A 49 -7.21 18.95 -9.79
CA MET A 49 -8.44 19.67 -10.11
C MET A 49 -8.15 21.10 -10.62
N LEU A 50 -7.21 21.81 -10.01
CA LEU A 50 -6.82 23.14 -10.43
C LEU A 50 -6.02 23.13 -11.76
N SER A 51 -5.16 22.14 -11.97
CA SER A 51 -4.35 21.99 -13.19
C SER A 51 -5.19 21.70 -14.42
N SER A 52 -6.28 20.96 -14.29
CA SER A 52 -7.20 20.69 -15.40
C SER A 52 -7.95 21.94 -15.87
N SER A 53 -8.03 22.96 -15.02
CA SER A 53 -8.68 24.24 -15.34
C SER A 53 -7.74 25.36 -15.79
N MET A 54 -6.42 25.20 -15.67
CA MET A 54 -5.42 26.22 -16.03
C MET A 54 -4.37 25.69 -16.99
N THR A 55 -4.55 25.99 -18.28
CA THR A 55 -3.54 25.73 -19.33
C THR A 55 -2.40 26.77 -19.23
N THR A 56 -1.62 26.78 -18.16
CA THR A 56 -0.42 27.62 -18.07
C THR A 56 0.64 26.88 -17.26
N ALA A 57 1.80 26.68 -17.90
CA ALA A 57 2.96 26.01 -17.29
C ALA A 57 3.44 26.75 -16.03
N VAL A 58 3.19 26.20 -14.88
CA VAL A 58 3.81 26.61 -13.62
C VAL A 58 4.76 25.50 -13.19
N ASN A 59 6.01 25.86 -12.94
CA ASN A 59 7.01 25.01 -12.31
C ASN A 59 6.57 24.75 -10.87
N VAL A 60 5.82 23.66 -10.66
CA VAL A 60 5.31 23.30 -9.34
C VAL A 60 6.32 22.39 -8.66
N THR A 61 6.88 22.85 -7.58
CA THR A 61 7.53 22.00 -6.57
C THR A 61 6.54 20.93 -6.14
N ARG A 62 6.88 19.65 -6.36
CA ARG A 62 6.09 18.46 -6.05
C ARG A 62 5.87 18.28 -4.54
N ASN A 63 5.17 19.20 -3.92
CA ASN A 63 4.77 19.12 -2.54
C ASN A 63 3.25 19.30 -2.51
N PRO A 64 2.47 18.25 -2.19
CA PRO A 64 1.02 18.36 -2.12
C PRO A 64 0.65 19.49 -1.16
N ASP A 65 -0.38 20.26 -1.50
CA ASP A 65 -0.84 21.37 -0.67
C ASP A 65 -1.02 20.88 0.77
N ALA A 66 -0.29 21.54 1.69
CA ALA A 66 -0.26 21.15 3.09
C ALA A 66 -1.67 21.16 3.73
N ASP A 67 -2.52 22.12 3.33
CA ASP A 67 -3.88 22.27 3.87
C ASP A 67 -4.79 21.17 3.35
N TRP A 68 -4.69 20.80 2.07
CA TRP A 68 -5.41 19.66 1.52
C TRP A 68 -5.03 18.36 2.24
N VAL A 69 -3.73 18.10 2.42
CA VAL A 69 -3.25 16.90 3.13
C VAL A 69 -3.79 16.83 4.56
N ILE A 70 -3.85 17.97 5.26
CA ILE A 70 -4.41 18.03 6.62
C ILE A 70 -5.90 17.66 6.61
N ARG A 71 -6.69 18.23 5.71
CA ARG A 71 -8.13 17.94 5.58
C ARG A 71 -8.36 16.48 5.20
N ALA A 72 -7.70 16.00 4.15
CA ALA A 72 -7.85 14.62 3.66
C ALA A 72 -7.40 13.58 4.70
N ALA A 73 -6.31 13.82 5.43
CA ALA A 73 -5.88 12.94 6.51
C ALA A 73 -6.92 12.86 7.64
N ALA A 74 -7.52 13.99 8.03
CA ALA A 74 -8.57 14.02 9.05
C ALA A 74 -9.82 13.23 8.63
N GLN A 75 -10.20 13.29 7.35
CA GLN A 75 -11.39 12.62 6.82
C GLN A 75 -11.18 11.13 6.57
N THR A 76 -10.03 10.78 6.03
CA THR A 76 -9.71 9.38 5.66
C THR A 76 -9.22 8.56 6.84
N GLY A 77 -8.65 9.21 7.87
CA GLY A 77 -7.96 8.56 8.97
C GLY A 77 -6.55 8.07 8.61
N ILE A 78 -6.05 8.39 7.41
CA ILE A 78 -4.68 8.06 7.01
C ILE A 78 -3.70 8.96 7.79
N PRO A 79 -2.63 8.42 8.38
CA PRO A 79 -1.59 9.24 8.99
C PRO A 79 -1.07 10.28 7.97
N LYS A 80 -1.07 11.55 8.36
CA LYS A 80 -0.71 12.66 7.48
C LYS A 80 0.63 12.44 6.75
N ARG A 81 1.62 11.84 7.44
CA ARG A 81 2.93 11.54 6.84
C ARG A 81 2.84 10.50 5.72
N ALA A 82 2.06 9.45 5.93
CA ALA A 82 1.83 8.42 4.91
C ALA A 82 1.05 8.98 3.71
N LEU A 83 0.00 9.77 3.97
CA LEU A 83 -0.79 10.38 2.89
C LEU A 83 0.07 11.24 1.97
N ARG A 84 0.98 12.07 2.52
CA ARG A 84 1.92 12.86 1.72
C ARG A 84 2.79 11.99 0.80
N ALA A 85 3.29 10.87 1.31
CA ALA A 85 4.10 9.94 0.52
C ALA A 85 3.30 9.34 -0.64
N TYR A 86 2.06 8.90 -0.39
CA TYR A 86 1.21 8.32 -1.44
C TYR A 86 0.84 9.32 -2.53
N VAL A 87 0.53 10.56 -2.14
CA VAL A 87 0.22 11.62 -3.10
C VAL A 87 1.45 11.97 -3.93
N ALA A 88 2.58 12.22 -3.30
CA ALA A 88 3.83 12.54 -4.00
C ALA A 88 4.28 11.42 -4.95
N ALA A 89 4.12 10.15 -4.54
CA ALA A 89 4.44 8.99 -5.38
C ALA A 89 3.52 8.91 -6.61
N ALA A 90 2.20 9.07 -6.42
CA ALA A 90 1.24 9.06 -7.52
C ALA A 90 1.51 10.19 -8.52
N GLU A 91 1.72 11.42 -8.05
CA GLU A 91 2.05 12.58 -8.90
C GLU A 91 3.36 12.35 -9.67
N THR A 92 4.40 11.84 -8.99
CA THR A 92 5.70 11.58 -9.61
C THR A 92 5.59 10.56 -10.74
N VAL A 93 4.90 9.45 -10.52
CA VAL A 93 4.76 8.41 -11.54
C VAL A 93 3.84 8.88 -12.68
N ASN A 94 2.73 9.55 -12.40
CA ASN A 94 1.84 10.08 -13.43
C ASN A 94 2.52 11.17 -14.29
N ALA A 95 3.47 11.92 -13.73
CA ALA A 95 4.25 12.89 -14.50
C ALA A 95 5.22 12.21 -15.50
N THR A 96 5.72 11.02 -15.19
CA THR A 96 6.69 10.28 -16.03
C THR A 96 6.03 9.19 -16.87
N ALA A 97 4.90 8.65 -16.42
CA ALA A 97 4.11 7.62 -17.09
C ALA A 97 2.61 7.97 -17.04
N PRO A 98 2.17 9.01 -17.76
CA PRO A 98 0.79 9.54 -17.66
C PRO A 98 -0.28 8.52 -18.06
N ALA A 99 0.07 7.56 -18.90
CA ALA A 99 -0.84 6.48 -19.30
C ALA A 99 -1.18 5.50 -18.16
N CYS A 100 -0.45 5.51 -17.05
CA CYS A 100 -0.74 4.65 -15.91
C CYS A 100 -1.98 5.09 -15.14
N GLY A 101 -2.12 6.39 -14.88
CA GLY A 101 -3.28 6.94 -14.19
C GLY A 101 -3.47 6.46 -12.75
N ILE A 102 -2.37 6.15 -12.03
CA ILE A 102 -2.47 5.67 -10.64
C ILE A 102 -3.01 6.77 -9.71
N GLY A 103 -4.00 6.43 -8.89
CA GLY A 103 -4.51 7.30 -7.84
C GLY A 103 -3.78 7.09 -6.52
N TRP A 104 -3.56 8.16 -5.75
CA TRP A 104 -2.99 8.07 -4.40
C TRP A 104 -3.80 7.16 -3.47
N ASN A 105 -5.12 7.10 -3.65
CA ASN A 105 -6.01 6.25 -2.88
C ASN A 105 -5.76 4.76 -3.11
N THR A 106 -5.31 4.35 -4.29
CA THR A 106 -4.85 2.98 -4.56
C THR A 106 -3.59 2.66 -3.75
N LEU A 107 -2.59 3.55 -3.77
CA LEU A 107 -1.36 3.39 -2.96
C LEU A 107 -1.67 3.37 -1.46
N ALA A 108 -2.53 4.26 -1.01
CA ALA A 108 -2.96 4.29 0.39
C ALA A 108 -3.69 3.00 0.80
N ALA A 109 -4.52 2.44 -0.09
CA ALA A 109 -5.20 1.18 0.18
C ALA A 109 -4.22 0.00 0.29
N VAL A 110 -3.22 -0.08 -0.59
CA VAL A 110 -2.12 -1.06 -0.47
C VAL A 110 -1.42 -0.89 0.88
N GLY A 111 -0.96 0.32 1.22
CA GLY A 111 -0.27 0.57 2.49
C GLY A 111 -1.13 0.31 3.74
N PHE A 112 -2.45 0.46 3.64
CA PHE A 112 -3.38 0.06 4.70
C PHE A 112 -3.43 -1.45 4.88
N VAL A 113 -3.61 -2.19 3.80
CA VAL A 113 -3.73 -3.65 3.84
C VAL A 113 -2.42 -4.28 4.30
N GLU A 114 -1.28 -3.73 3.90
CA GLU A 114 0.04 -4.26 4.28
C GLU A 114 0.36 -4.03 5.76
N THR A 115 0.29 -2.80 6.23
CA THR A 115 0.80 -2.46 7.58
C THR A 115 -0.01 -1.39 8.31
N ALA A 116 -1.26 -1.12 7.90
CA ALA A 116 -2.01 0.03 8.39
C ALA A 116 -1.17 1.34 8.28
N HIS A 117 -0.57 1.57 7.12
CA HIS A 117 0.27 2.74 6.83
C HIS A 117 1.57 2.82 7.66
N GLY A 118 2.20 1.69 7.95
CA GLY A 118 3.39 1.64 8.79
C GLY A 118 3.13 1.75 10.29
N THR A 119 1.86 1.62 10.73
CA THR A 119 1.51 1.70 12.16
C THR A 119 1.25 0.35 12.82
N TYR A 120 1.37 -0.74 12.08
CA TYR A 120 1.17 -2.09 12.59
C TYR A 120 2.02 -2.36 13.84
N GLY A 121 1.45 -3.07 14.82
CA GLY A 121 2.13 -3.36 16.09
C GLY A 121 2.36 -2.14 16.98
N GLY A 122 1.65 -1.02 16.75
CA GLY A 122 1.79 0.22 17.53
C GLY A 122 2.99 1.08 17.09
N GLY A 123 3.49 0.87 15.86
CA GLY A 123 4.47 1.73 15.24
C GLY A 123 3.91 3.08 14.81
N SER A 124 4.78 3.95 14.32
CA SER A 124 4.46 5.25 13.73
C SER A 124 5.52 5.62 12.69
N LEU A 125 5.22 6.61 11.86
CA LEU A 125 6.19 7.19 10.94
C LEU A 125 6.81 8.45 11.57
N THR A 126 8.12 8.58 11.47
CA THR A 126 8.84 9.82 11.83
C THR A 126 8.55 10.94 10.83
N ALA A 127 8.96 12.16 11.13
CA ALA A 127 8.87 13.27 10.17
C ALA A 127 9.68 13.01 8.88
N ALA A 128 10.80 12.28 8.97
CA ALA A 128 11.60 11.84 7.83
C ALA A 128 10.96 10.70 7.03
N GLY A 129 9.88 10.08 7.52
CA GLY A 129 9.21 8.99 6.82
C GLY A 129 9.66 7.60 7.24
N GLU A 130 10.57 7.50 8.17
CA GLU A 130 11.07 6.25 8.70
C GLU A 130 10.06 5.59 9.64
N MET A 131 10.05 4.27 9.68
CA MET A 131 9.25 3.53 10.66
C MET A 131 9.90 3.56 12.04
N SER A 132 9.15 3.95 13.07
CA SER A 132 9.63 3.88 14.45
C SER A 132 9.85 2.43 14.94
N ARG A 133 9.21 1.48 14.27
CA ARG A 133 9.37 0.04 14.44
C ARG A 133 9.34 -0.60 13.06
N PRO A 134 10.47 -1.12 12.56
CA PRO A 134 10.51 -1.86 11.30
C PRO A 134 9.52 -3.02 11.34
N VAL A 135 8.71 -3.15 10.29
CA VAL A 135 7.83 -4.31 10.11
C VAL A 135 8.50 -5.27 9.14
N VAL A 136 8.76 -6.47 9.64
CA VAL A 136 9.28 -7.61 8.87
C VAL A 136 8.23 -8.72 8.99
N GLY A 137 7.78 -9.21 7.85
CA GLY A 137 6.74 -10.22 7.73
C GLY A 137 7.19 -11.62 8.16
N PRO A 138 6.31 -12.61 8.09
CA PRO A 138 6.66 -14.01 8.32
C PRO A 138 7.59 -14.53 7.22
N ALA A 139 8.37 -15.58 7.54
CA ALA A 139 9.21 -16.25 6.56
C ALA A 139 8.38 -16.87 5.43
N LEU A 140 8.76 -16.63 4.19
CA LEU A 140 8.11 -17.17 3.00
C LEU A 140 8.57 -18.61 2.75
N ASN A 141 8.23 -19.51 3.67
CA ASN A 141 8.72 -20.88 3.74
C ASN A 141 7.68 -21.95 3.37
N GLY A 142 6.54 -21.55 2.81
CA GLY A 142 5.46 -22.45 2.43
C GLY A 142 4.45 -22.77 3.57
N ALA A 143 4.65 -22.28 4.78
CA ALA A 143 3.70 -22.49 5.88
C ALA A 143 2.54 -21.47 5.80
N GLY A 144 1.71 -21.60 4.78
CA GLY A 144 0.60 -20.68 4.50
C GLY A 144 0.99 -19.48 3.64
N PHE A 145 2.24 -19.43 3.14
CA PHE A 145 2.78 -18.39 2.29
C PHE A 145 3.50 -19.01 1.08
N ALA A 146 3.91 -18.19 0.13
CA ALA A 146 4.78 -18.62 -0.96
C ALA A 146 6.10 -19.22 -0.43
N VAL A 147 6.78 -20.02 -1.24
CA VAL A 147 8.12 -20.53 -0.95
C VAL A 147 9.12 -19.66 -1.70
N ILE A 148 9.82 -18.78 -0.99
CA ILE A 148 10.85 -17.88 -1.56
C ILE A 148 12.09 -18.00 -0.69
N ALA A 149 13.14 -18.63 -1.27
CA ALA A 149 14.43 -18.69 -0.62
C ALA A 149 15.07 -17.30 -0.54
N ASP A 150 15.95 -17.11 0.45
CA ASP A 150 16.70 -15.88 0.66
C ASP A 150 17.36 -15.38 -0.64
N THR A 151 17.17 -14.10 -0.96
CA THR A 151 17.66 -13.46 -2.17
C THR A 151 18.64 -12.31 -1.92
N ASP A 152 18.84 -11.92 -0.64
CA ASP A 152 19.70 -10.78 -0.27
C ASP A 152 20.69 -11.05 0.87
N ALA A 153 20.87 -12.32 1.23
CA ALA A 153 21.69 -12.78 2.34
C ALA A 153 21.24 -12.18 3.69
N GLY A 154 19.93 -11.96 3.84
CA GLY A 154 19.31 -11.40 5.04
C GLY A 154 19.63 -9.91 5.25
N SER A 155 20.03 -9.20 4.20
CA SER A 155 20.45 -7.79 4.30
C SER A 155 19.32 -6.88 4.72
N LEU A 156 18.10 -7.10 4.21
CA LEU A 156 16.93 -6.27 4.49
C LEU A 156 16.06 -6.83 5.62
N ASP A 157 15.92 -8.15 5.69
CA ASP A 157 14.95 -8.79 6.58
C ASP A 157 15.56 -9.59 7.75
N GLY A 158 16.89 -9.82 7.72
CA GLY A 158 17.64 -10.55 8.73
C GLY A 158 17.51 -12.06 8.64
N ASP A 159 16.83 -12.65 7.64
CA ASP A 159 16.67 -14.10 7.45
C ASP A 159 17.50 -14.59 6.27
N THR A 160 18.52 -15.41 6.54
CA THR A 160 19.44 -15.96 5.52
C THR A 160 18.94 -17.26 4.87
N ARG A 161 17.70 -17.65 5.11
CA ARG A 161 17.11 -18.87 4.55
C ARG A 161 15.90 -18.61 3.68
N TRP A 162 15.09 -17.63 4.06
CA TRP A 162 13.83 -17.31 3.41
C TRP A 162 13.65 -15.81 3.33
N ASP A 163 13.21 -15.29 2.20
CA ASP A 163 12.79 -13.91 2.12
C ASP A 163 11.61 -13.64 3.06
N ARG A 164 11.55 -12.41 3.58
CA ARG A 164 10.42 -11.86 4.32
C ARG A 164 10.05 -10.51 3.72
N ALA A 165 8.77 -10.22 3.66
CA ALA A 165 8.31 -8.91 3.25
C ALA A 165 8.74 -7.84 4.27
N VAL A 166 9.20 -6.67 3.80
CA VAL A 166 9.75 -5.61 4.65
C VAL A 166 9.10 -4.26 4.42
N GLY A 167 9.10 -3.45 5.47
CA GLY A 167 8.71 -2.05 5.42
C GLY A 167 7.20 -1.79 5.39
N PRO A 168 6.79 -0.52 5.24
CA PRO A 168 5.39 -0.11 5.32
C PRO A 168 4.53 -0.63 4.17
N MET A 169 5.16 -0.95 3.03
CA MET A 169 4.51 -1.50 1.83
C MET A 169 4.85 -2.98 1.59
N GLN A 170 5.52 -3.66 2.53
CA GLN A 170 5.81 -5.09 2.54
C GLN A 170 6.43 -5.62 1.24
N PHE A 171 7.53 -4.99 0.80
CA PHE A 171 8.29 -5.48 -0.34
C PHE A 171 9.09 -6.73 0.00
N ILE A 172 9.10 -7.71 -0.91
CA ILE A 172 10.01 -8.85 -0.85
C ILE A 172 11.39 -8.35 -1.31
N PRO A 173 12.52 -8.78 -0.67
CA PRO A 173 13.88 -8.35 -1.01
C PRO A 173 14.20 -8.40 -2.50
N SER A 174 13.90 -9.49 -3.19
CA SER A 174 14.12 -9.63 -4.63
C SER A 174 13.35 -8.61 -5.47
N THR A 175 12.11 -8.29 -5.07
CA THR A 175 11.32 -7.25 -5.74
C THR A 175 11.90 -5.87 -5.47
N TRP A 176 12.32 -5.61 -4.22
CA TRP A 176 12.95 -4.33 -3.86
C TRP A 176 14.22 -4.04 -4.67
N GLN A 177 15.07 -5.04 -4.88
CA GLN A 177 16.27 -4.91 -5.71
C GLN A 177 15.95 -4.44 -7.14
N LEU A 178 14.80 -4.81 -7.69
CA LEU A 178 14.39 -4.45 -9.05
C LEU A 178 13.73 -3.08 -9.14
N VAL A 179 12.89 -2.75 -8.16
CA VAL A 179 11.98 -1.57 -8.26
C VAL A 179 12.24 -0.49 -7.21
N GLY A 180 13.14 -0.71 -6.25
CA GLY A 180 13.45 0.26 -5.20
C GLY A 180 13.83 1.63 -5.78
N ARG A 181 13.22 2.69 -5.25
CA ARG A 181 13.42 4.09 -5.66
C ARG A 181 13.64 4.96 -4.45
N ASP A 182 14.51 5.92 -4.59
CA ASP A 182 14.70 7.02 -3.65
C ASP A 182 13.57 8.03 -3.86
N GLY A 183 12.61 8.02 -2.97
CA GLY A 183 11.42 8.87 -3.01
C GLY A 183 11.55 10.14 -2.17
N ASN A 184 12.42 10.13 -1.16
CA ASN A 184 12.69 11.26 -0.29
C ASN A 184 13.85 12.15 -0.79
N GLY A 185 14.68 11.66 -1.74
CA GLY A 185 15.78 12.38 -2.36
C GLY A 185 17.06 12.42 -1.51
N ASP A 186 17.24 11.46 -0.58
CA ASP A 186 18.44 11.41 0.27
C ASP A 186 19.62 10.64 -0.36
N GLY A 187 19.41 10.05 -1.53
CA GLY A 187 20.40 9.29 -2.30
C GLY A 187 20.39 7.80 -2.01
N THR A 188 19.49 7.31 -1.19
CA THR A 188 19.38 5.88 -0.82
C THR A 188 17.94 5.41 -0.98
N ALA A 189 17.71 4.27 -1.59
CA ALA A 189 16.39 3.64 -1.59
C ALA A 189 16.28 2.72 -0.37
N ASP A 190 15.44 3.10 0.62
CA ASP A 190 15.22 2.34 1.86
C ASP A 190 13.78 1.81 1.91
N PRO A 191 13.56 0.47 1.94
CA PRO A 191 12.22 -0.10 2.01
C PRO A 191 11.47 0.22 3.31
N PHE A 192 12.16 0.70 4.36
CA PHE A 192 11.56 1.11 5.62
C PHE A 192 11.18 2.60 5.67
N ASN A 193 11.54 3.37 4.63
CA ASN A 193 11.08 4.75 4.45
C ASN A 193 9.78 4.77 3.62
N ILE A 194 8.75 5.48 4.09
CA ILE A 194 7.43 5.49 3.43
C ILE A 194 7.46 6.20 2.07
N ASP A 195 8.33 7.19 1.84
CA ASP A 195 8.41 7.88 0.55
C ASP A 195 9.00 6.96 -0.51
N ASP A 196 10.08 6.26 -0.16
CA ASP A 196 10.77 5.32 -1.03
C ASP A 196 9.87 4.12 -1.35
N ALA A 197 9.25 3.57 -0.31
CA ALA A 197 8.33 2.45 -0.44
C ALA A 197 7.10 2.82 -1.28
N ALA A 198 6.51 4.02 -1.09
CA ALA A 198 5.37 4.47 -1.87
C ALA A 198 5.73 4.73 -3.35
N LEU A 199 6.87 5.36 -3.62
CA LEU A 199 7.34 5.60 -4.99
C LEU A 199 7.67 4.28 -5.70
N SER A 200 8.29 3.35 -4.99
CA SER A 200 8.58 2.02 -5.52
C SER A 200 7.31 1.23 -5.82
N ALA A 201 6.29 1.30 -4.94
CA ALA A 201 5.00 0.67 -5.15
C ALA A 201 4.26 1.26 -6.36
N ALA A 202 4.24 2.59 -6.50
CA ALA A 202 3.65 3.26 -7.66
C ALA A 202 4.36 2.83 -8.95
N THR A 203 5.70 2.79 -8.94
CA THR A 203 6.51 2.34 -10.08
C THR A 203 6.21 0.88 -10.45
N TYR A 204 6.09 0.00 -9.46
CA TYR A 204 5.78 -1.41 -9.66
C TYR A 204 4.37 -1.64 -10.23
N LEU A 205 3.37 -0.95 -9.68
CA LEU A 205 1.99 -1.05 -10.14
C LEU A 205 1.83 -0.55 -11.58
N CYS A 206 2.55 0.50 -11.96
CA CYS A 206 2.55 1.07 -13.31
C CYS A 206 3.48 0.35 -14.30
N ALA A 207 4.23 -0.66 -13.85
CA ALA A 207 5.16 -1.37 -14.73
C ALA A 207 4.44 -2.06 -15.91
N HIS A 208 5.19 -2.35 -16.96
CA HIS A 208 4.71 -3.05 -18.17
C HIS A 208 3.57 -2.32 -18.92
N GLY A 209 3.47 -1.00 -18.79
CA GLY A 209 2.47 -0.19 -19.50
C GLY A 209 1.03 -0.40 -19.03
N ARG A 210 0.84 -0.82 -17.77
CA ARG A 210 -0.51 -0.98 -17.19
C ARG A 210 -1.21 0.36 -17.11
N ASP A 211 -2.49 0.37 -17.50
CA ASP A 211 -3.40 1.50 -17.35
C ASP A 211 -4.35 1.23 -16.18
N LEU A 212 -4.08 1.85 -15.02
CA LEU A 212 -4.85 1.66 -13.81
C LEU A 212 -6.19 2.43 -13.80
N THR A 213 -6.51 3.15 -14.88
CA THR A 213 -7.83 3.74 -15.08
C THR A 213 -8.84 2.72 -15.62
N THR A 214 -8.35 1.61 -16.14
CA THR A 214 -9.16 0.49 -16.62
C THR A 214 -9.31 -0.59 -15.57
N ALA A 215 -10.42 -1.35 -15.63
CA ALA A 215 -10.66 -2.46 -14.69
C ALA A 215 -9.57 -3.53 -14.80
N ASP A 216 -9.26 -3.96 -16.03
CA ASP A 216 -8.29 -5.02 -16.28
C ASP A 216 -6.88 -4.59 -15.82
N GLY A 217 -6.44 -3.39 -16.21
CA GLY A 217 -5.11 -2.89 -15.83
C GLY A 217 -4.95 -2.69 -14.33
N TRP A 218 -6.00 -2.23 -13.63
CA TRP A 218 -5.99 -2.10 -12.19
C TRP A 218 -5.92 -3.46 -11.48
N ILE A 219 -6.77 -4.41 -11.92
CA ILE A 219 -6.80 -5.78 -11.37
C ILE A 219 -5.46 -6.46 -11.59
N ASP A 220 -4.89 -6.37 -12.79
CA ASP A 220 -3.60 -6.96 -13.13
C ASP A 220 -2.46 -6.36 -12.29
N ALA A 221 -2.50 -5.04 -12.03
CA ALA A 221 -1.52 -4.36 -11.19
C ALA A 221 -1.58 -4.87 -9.74
N ILE A 222 -2.78 -4.92 -9.15
CA ILE A 222 -2.96 -5.37 -7.76
C ILE A 222 -2.67 -6.87 -7.63
N TYR A 223 -3.06 -7.68 -8.62
CA TYR A 223 -2.75 -9.10 -8.63
C TYR A 223 -1.24 -9.38 -8.76
N ALA A 224 -0.51 -8.54 -9.52
CA ALA A 224 0.94 -8.63 -9.58
C ALA A 224 1.60 -8.31 -8.22
N TYR A 225 1.00 -7.39 -7.45
CA TYR A 225 1.48 -7.05 -6.10
C TYR A 225 1.27 -8.19 -5.11
N ASN A 226 0.08 -8.77 -5.12
CA ASN A 226 -0.26 -9.93 -4.30
C ASN A 226 -1.25 -10.84 -5.06
N GLN A 227 -0.86 -12.08 -5.32
CA GLN A 227 -1.61 -13.05 -6.13
C GLN A 227 -2.80 -13.65 -5.38
N SER A 228 -3.70 -12.78 -4.88
CA SER A 228 -4.88 -13.17 -4.10
C SER A 228 -6.11 -12.35 -4.49
N ASP A 229 -7.19 -13.04 -4.86
CA ASP A 229 -8.47 -12.37 -5.15
C ASP A 229 -9.03 -11.66 -3.91
N ALA A 230 -8.81 -12.21 -2.72
CA ALA A 230 -9.19 -11.57 -1.46
C ALA A 230 -8.42 -10.25 -1.24
N TYR A 231 -7.14 -10.23 -1.59
CA TYR A 231 -6.33 -9.03 -1.52
C TYR A 231 -6.84 -7.95 -2.48
N ILE A 232 -7.16 -8.31 -3.72
CA ILE A 232 -7.74 -7.38 -4.70
C ILE A 232 -9.01 -6.74 -4.14
N GLN A 233 -9.91 -7.54 -3.54
CA GLN A 233 -11.14 -7.02 -2.93
C GLN A 233 -10.87 -6.04 -1.80
N GLN A 234 -9.98 -6.40 -0.87
CA GLN A 234 -9.62 -5.54 0.26
C GLN A 234 -9.04 -4.20 -0.19
N VAL A 235 -8.09 -4.24 -1.14
CA VAL A 235 -7.49 -3.01 -1.69
C VAL A 235 -8.55 -2.16 -2.40
N ARG A 236 -9.44 -2.78 -3.20
CA ARG A 236 -10.51 -2.07 -3.91
C ARG A 236 -11.48 -1.40 -2.95
N GLU A 237 -11.96 -2.13 -1.93
CA GLU A 237 -12.89 -1.59 -0.94
C GLU A 237 -12.28 -0.41 -0.19
N GLN A 238 -11.02 -0.55 0.22
CA GLN A 238 -10.32 0.51 0.95
C GLN A 238 -10.02 1.73 0.07
N ALA A 239 -9.59 1.52 -1.18
CA ALA A 239 -9.34 2.61 -2.13
C ALA A 239 -10.63 3.39 -2.45
N THR A 240 -11.76 2.69 -2.63
CA THR A 240 -13.08 3.29 -2.83
C THR A 240 -13.51 4.11 -1.62
N ALA A 241 -13.29 3.58 -0.41
CA ALA A 241 -13.62 4.29 0.82
C ALA A 241 -12.79 5.58 0.99
N TYR A 242 -11.51 5.53 0.64
CA TYR A 242 -10.66 6.73 0.68
C TYR A 242 -11.08 7.78 -0.34
N ALA A 243 -11.39 7.38 -1.58
CA ALA A 243 -11.90 8.30 -2.59
C ALA A 243 -13.20 8.99 -2.13
N ALA A 244 -14.15 8.22 -1.61
CA ALA A 244 -15.43 8.74 -1.13
C ALA A 244 -15.26 9.74 0.04
N LYS A 245 -14.38 9.42 1.00
CA LYS A 245 -14.11 10.29 2.15
C LYS A 245 -13.40 11.58 1.75
N ALA A 246 -12.43 11.51 0.85
CA ALA A 246 -11.69 12.70 0.39
C ALA A 246 -12.55 13.59 -0.51
N GLY A 247 -13.45 13.03 -1.34
CA GLY A 247 -14.36 13.77 -2.19
C GLY A 247 -15.53 14.44 -1.46
N ALA A 248 -15.83 14.05 -0.21
CA ALA A 248 -16.86 14.68 0.61
C ALA A 248 -16.46 16.08 1.17
N ALA A 249 -15.28 16.57 0.81
CA ALA A 249 -14.67 17.80 1.34
C ALA A 249 -14.63 18.97 0.33
N GLY A 250 -15.27 18.81 -0.83
CA GLY A 250 -15.40 19.86 -1.85
C GLY A 250 -16.60 20.76 -1.64
#